data_a6be43cfb9627f524167917f602a6eda
#
_entry.id   a6be43cfb9627f524167917f602a6eda
#
_cell.length_a   1.000
_cell.length_b   1.000
_cell.length_c   1.000
_cell.angle_alpha   90.00
_cell.angle_beta   90.00
_cell.angle_gamma   90.00
#
_symmetry.space_group_name_H-M   'P 1'
#
loop_
_entity.id
_entity.type
_entity.pdbx_description
1 polymer ?
#
loop_
_entity_poly.entity_id
_entity_poly.type
_entity_poly.pdbx_seq_one_letter_code
_entity_poly.pdbx_strand_id
1 'polypeptide(L)'
;MKKTVDYQKLRGFNYTQPDAVNDRDFWANYHHDIVDRDMGYAERLHLNSARIFISYDFYKENPDRFLANVKDFVQTAWKHGISTNPIIFMGFRFREDELPPGGFMLEAGLRPIYKTLEDPASWQIGERYFDALYEAIGQEEGLLFWDIANEPGYTDNFVTWYDEEPVYVQDYQERPDMETLRYRQEKTWEIVRHFCKYVKSKDPDHDIGVGNIFIYETEASKTAELVDVIVFHDYSSTRKRLREALEYAKKMGEKYGKPVLDNEMCCLARANPYDMSIELHNEYQTGWYLFELMIGKDMWSRVHGVVYPDGTIRDPSIVSAISGFFRNRSESAVRSDVNQEDYVRRACILAQRTLHAARQNQGFDHSNDVENLLEACEYIANLLEAGELVPMAYPPTARIASYRRQQHVEAYEIADYLTELLETLKKACHVIDI
;
A
#
# COMPACT_ATOMS: atom_id res chain seq x y z
N MET A 1 -20.00 7.09 9.57
CA MET A 1 -19.18 8.14 10.26
C MET A 1 -17.82 8.15 9.55
N LYS A 2 -17.34 9.32 9.12
CA LYS A 2 -16.06 9.42 8.39
C LYS A 2 -14.93 8.82 9.25
N LYS A 3 -14.19 7.85 8.68
CA LYS A 3 -13.03 7.24 9.33
C LYS A 3 -11.89 8.26 9.36
N THR A 4 -11.17 8.33 10.47
CA THR A 4 -9.94 9.12 10.55
C THR A 4 -8.78 8.23 10.16
N VAL A 5 -8.05 8.60 9.11
CA VAL A 5 -6.89 7.86 8.61
C VAL A 5 -5.61 8.62 8.91
N ASP A 6 -4.68 7.97 9.59
CA ASP A 6 -3.32 8.49 9.76
C ASP A 6 -2.43 8.01 8.60
N TYR A 7 -2.39 8.82 7.54
CA TYR A 7 -1.64 8.49 6.32
C TYR A 7 -0.13 8.38 6.54
N GLN A 8 0.42 9.01 7.59
CA GLN A 8 1.85 8.92 7.89
C GLN A 8 2.25 7.53 8.41
N LYS A 9 1.30 6.79 8.99
CA LYS A 9 1.51 5.42 9.48
C LYS A 9 1.35 4.34 8.42
N LEU A 10 0.97 4.69 7.19
CA LEU A 10 0.84 3.71 6.13
C LEU A 10 2.18 3.09 5.75
N ARG A 11 2.22 1.78 5.76
CA ARG A 11 3.33 0.91 5.37
C ARG A 11 2.73 -0.18 4.50
N GLY A 12 2.42 0.24 3.27
CA GLY A 12 1.63 -0.56 2.36
C GLY A 12 2.45 -1.33 1.33
N PHE A 13 1.71 -2.04 0.51
CA PHE A 13 2.22 -2.78 -0.63
C PHE A 13 1.18 -2.83 -1.74
N ASN A 14 1.63 -2.88 -2.97
CA ASN A 14 0.81 -3.26 -4.11
C ASN A 14 0.72 -4.79 -4.17
N TYR A 15 -0.42 -5.32 -4.60
CA TYR A 15 -0.64 -6.76 -4.59
C TYR A 15 -1.29 -7.26 -5.88
N THR A 16 -0.66 -8.29 -6.43
CA THR A 16 -1.20 -9.17 -7.46
C THR A 16 -0.99 -10.61 -7.02
N GLN A 17 -2.04 -11.46 -7.17
CA GLN A 17 -1.93 -12.89 -6.84
C GLN A 17 -0.81 -13.54 -7.66
N PRO A 18 0.13 -14.29 -7.06
CA PRO A 18 1.38 -14.67 -7.72
C PRO A 18 1.23 -15.64 -8.91
N ASP A 19 0.12 -16.33 -9.03
CA ASP A 19 -0.16 -17.22 -10.16
C ASP A 19 -0.97 -16.55 -11.29
N ALA A 20 -1.39 -15.29 -11.11
CA ALA A 20 -2.02 -14.49 -12.13
C ALA A 20 -0.99 -13.86 -13.09
N VAL A 21 -1.38 -13.67 -14.35
CA VAL A 21 -0.54 -13.03 -15.37
C VAL A 21 -0.87 -11.55 -15.59
N ASN A 22 -1.99 -11.08 -15.07
CA ASN A 22 -2.46 -9.69 -15.04
C ASN A 22 -3.65 -9.54 -14.08
N ASP A 23 -4.15 -8.32 -13.91
CA ASP A 23 -5.29 -7.98 -13.04
C ASP A 23 -6.58 -8.72 -13.43
N ARG A 24 -6.90 -8.83 -14.74
CA ARG A 24 -8.08 -9.58 -15.17
C ARG A 24 -7.99 -11.06 -14.80
N ASP A 25 -6.83 -11.68 -15.02
CA ASP A 25 -6.59 -13.08 -14.67
C ASP A 25 -6.65 -13.30 -13.16
N PHE A 26 -6.12 -12.37 -12.38
CA PHE A 26 -6.23 -12.39 -10.93
C PHE A 26 -7.68 -12.50 -10.47
N TRP A 27 -8.55 -11.64 -10.95
CA TRP A 27 -9.95 -11.65 -10.52
C TRP A 27 -10.76 -12.79 -11.12
N ALA A 28 -10.44 -13.24 -12.33
CA ALA A 28 -11.06 -14.42 -12.96
C ALA A 28 -10.66 -15.73 -12.27
N ASN A 29 -9.45 -15.81 -11.77
CA ASN A 29 -8.88 -16.99 -11.09
C ASN A 29 -8.49 -16.67 -9.64
N TYR A 30 -9.34 -15.88 -8.97
CA TYR A 30 -9.18 -15.54 -7.57
C TYR A 30 -9.18 -16.79 -6.67
N HIS A 31 -8.19 -16.91 -5.80
CA HIS A 31 -8.04 -18.00 -4.84
C HIS A 31 -7.92 -17.44 -3.41
N HIS A 32 -8.96 -17.61 -2.62
CA HIS A 32 -9.01 -17.19 -1.21
C HIS A 32 -7.79 -17.67 -0.41
N ASP A 33 -7.44 -18.96 -0.50
CA ASP A 33 -6.34 -19.54 0.28
C ASP A 33 -4.97 -18.95 -0.08
N ILE A 34 -4.78 -18.53 -1.34
CA ILE A 34 -3.56 -17.86 -1.77
C ILE A 34 -3.52 -16.46 -1.17
N VAL A 35 -4.61 -15.72 -1.23
CA VAL A 35 -4.72 -14.37 -0.68
C VAL A 35 -4.52 -14.39 0.84
N ASP A 36 -5.19 -15.29 1.56
CA ASP A 36 -5.06 -15.44 3.01
C ASP A 36 -3.60 -15.73 3.42
N ARG A 37 -2.94 -16.66 2.72
CA ARG A 37 -1.51 -16.95 2.90
C ARG A 37 -0.64 -15.72 2.68
N ASP A 38 -0.86 -14.99 1.60
CA ASP A 38 -0.02 -13.87 1.19
C ASP A 38 -0.22 -12.66 2.12
N MET A 39 -1.45 -12.44 2.60
CA MET A 39 -1.73 -11.45 3.65
C MET A 39 -1.03 -11.82 4.95
N GLY A 40 -0.93 -13.12 5.29
CA GLY A 40 -0.12 -13.59 6.40
C GLY A 40 1.38 -13.28 6.24
N TYR A 41 1.90 -13.27 5.00
CA TYR A 41 3.28 -12.82 4.75
C TYR A 41 3.44 -11.30 4.94
N ALA A 42 2.48 -10.50 4.50
CA ALA A 42 2.48 -9.07 4.71
C ALA A 42 2.35 -8.70 6.20
N GLU A 43 1.46 -9.38 6.93
CA GLU A 43 1.34 -9.26 8.40
C GLU A 43 2.67 -9.54 9.10
N ARG A 44 3.36 -10.62 8.72
CA ARG A 44 4.69 -10.97 9.26
C ARG A 44 5.75 -9.89 8.98
N LEU A 45 5.60 -9.13 7.89
CA LEU A 45 6.47 -8.00 7.55
C LEU A 45 6.00 -6.68 8.18
N HIS A 46 4.94 -6.69 8.99
CA HIS A 46 4.31 -5.52 9.60
C HIS A 46 3.87 -4.47 8.58
N LEU A 47 3.45 -4.91 7.41
CA LEU A 47 2.76 -4.08 6.43
C LEU A 47 1.28 -4.01 6.83
N ASN A 48 0.64 -2.86 6.60
CA ASN A 48 -0.68 -2.56 7.16
C ASN A 48 -1.73 -2.11 6.13
N SER A 49 -1.37 -2.07 4.85
CA SER A 49 -2.32 -1.72 3.81
C SER A 49 -1.95 -2.33 2.46
N ALA A 50 -2.93 -2.86 1.74
CA ALA A 50 -2.82 -3.42 0.41
C ALA A 50 -3.47 -2.50 -0.62
N ARG A 51 -2.74 -2.11 -1.66
CA ARG A 51 -3.28 -1.46 -2.85
C ARG A 51 -3.51 -2.51 -3.92
N ILE A 52 -4.70 -2.56 -4.49
CA ILE A 52 -5.12 -3.60 -5.42
C ILE A 52 -5.63 -3.02 -6.74
N PHE A 53 -5.23 -3.68 -7.83
CA PHE A 53 -5.66 -3.39 -9.19
C PHE A 53 -6.95 -4.15 -9.46
N ILE A 54 -8.12 -3.48 -9.41
CA ILE A 54 -9.39 -4.13 -9.71
C ILE A 54 -9.72 -4.04 -11.20
N SER A 55 -10.33 -5.10 -11.74
CA SER A 55 -10.49 -5.26 -13.19
C SER A 55 -11.92 -4.97 -13.66
N TYR A 56 -12.10 -3.83 -14.32
CA TYR A 56 -13.36 -3.52 -15.00
C TYR A 56 -13.68 -4.53 -16.12
N ASP A 57 -12.68 -5.06 -16.80
CA ASP A 57 -12.89 -6.03 -17.88
C ASP A 57 -13.49 -7.33 -17.34
N PHE A 58 -13.00 -7.85 -16.21
CA PHE A 58 -13.63 -9.03 -15.60
C PHE A 58 -15.00 -8.71 -14.97
N TYR A 59 -15.19 -7.51 -14.43
CA TYR A 59 -16.50 -7.07 -13.98
C TYR A 59 -17.54 -7.14 -15.10
N LYS A 60 -17.22 -6.66 -16.32
CA LYS A 60 -18.12 -6.77 -17.48
C LYS A 60 -18.50 -8.23 -17.83
N GLU A 61 -17.55 -9.13 -17.68
CA GLU A 61 -17.76 -10.56 -17.99
C GLU A 61 -18.59 -11.28 -16.94
N ASN A 62 -18.33 -11.02 -15.66
CA ASN A 62 -18.99 -11.70 -14.55
C ASN A 62 -19.06 -10.80 -13.31
N PRO A 63 -20.01 -9.85 -13.27
CA PRO A 63 -20.09 -8.85 -12.21
C PRO A 63 -20.26 -9.47 -10.81
N ASP A 64 -21.13 -10.46 -10.66
CA ASP A 64 -21.42 -11.06 -9.35
C ASP A 64 -20.18 -11.75 -8.76
N ARG A 65 -19.47 -12.52 -9.58
CA ARG A 65 -18.25 -13.21 -9.13
C ARG A 65 -17.14 -12.21 -8.85
N PHE A 66 -16.99 -11.19 -9.68
CA PHE A 66 -16.00 -10.13 -9.46
C PHE A 66 -16.22 -9.42 -8.13
N LEU A 67 -17.44 -8.96 -7.88
CA LEU A 67 -17.78 -8.24 -6.65
C LEU A 67 -17.62 -9.12 -5.40
N ALA A 68 -18.02 -10.40 -5.50
CA ALA A 68 -17.80 -11.35 -4.41
C ALA A 68 -16.31 -11.56 -4.10
N ASN A 69 -15.47 -11.67 -5.13
CA ASN A 69 -14.02 -11.84 -4.97
C ASN A 69 -13.37 -10.59 -4.36
N VAL A 70 -13.76 -9.38 -4.82
CA VAL A 70 -13.25 -8.13 -4.24
C VAL A 70 -13.65 -8.00 -2.78
N LYS A 71 -14.87 -8.33 -2.43
CA LYS A 71 -15.34 -8.34 -1.05
C LYS A 71 -14.57 -9.33 -0.18
N ASP A 72 -14.38 -10.55 -0.66
CA ASP A 72 -13.61 -11.58 0.04
C ASP A 72 -12.15 -11.12 0.27
N PHE A 73 -11.54 -10.46 -0.71
CA PHE A 73 -10.21 -9.88 -0.56
C PHE A 73 -10.16 -8.87 0.58
N VAL A 74 -11.05 -7.88 0.59
CA VAL A 74 -11.09 -6.83 1.61
C VAL A 74 -11.26 -7.42 3.01
N GLN A 75 -12.15 -8.39 3.16
CA GLN A 75 -12.41 -9.07 4.43
C GLN A 75 -11.23 -9.92 4.87
N THR A 76 -10.59 -10.62 3.93
CA THR A 76 -9.42 -11.47 4.22
C THR A 76 -8.21 -10.63 4.62
N ALA A 77 -7.91 -9.57 3.88
CA ALA A 77 -6.85 -8.63 4.25
C ALA A 77 -7.09 -8.03 5.64
N TRP A 78 -8.32 -7.64 5.94
CA TRP A 78 -8.67 -7.06 7.25
C TRP A 78 -8.48 -8.02 8.43
N LYS A 79 -8.72 -9.33 8.26
CA LYS A 79 -8.42 -10.35 9.28
C LYS A 79 -6.94 -10.35 9.69
N HIS A 80 -6.04 -10.01 8.76
CA HIS A 80 -4.61 -9.86 9.00
C HIS A 80 -4.20 -8.45 9.47
N GLY A 81 -5.18 -7.56 9.75
CA GLY A 81 -4.92 -6.17 10.14
C GLY A 81 -4.45 -5.30 8.98
N ILE A 82 -4.75 -5.70 7.74
CA ILE A 82 -4.35 -5.00 6.52
C ILE A 82 -5.57 -4.32 5.91
N SER A 83 -5.54 -3.00 5.84
CA SER A 83 -6.56 -2.22 5.12
C SER A 83 -6.40 -2.36 3.60
N THR A 84 -7.43 -2.03 2.85
CA THR A 84 -7.42 -2.16 1.38
C THR A 84 -7.65 -0.80 0.72
N ASN A 85 -6.80 -0.49 -0.27
CA ASN A 85 -6.92 0.65 -1.16
C ASN A 85 -7.18 0.13 -2.60
N PRO A 86 -8.43 0.06 -3.06
CA PRO A 86 -8.74 -0.38 -4.41
C PRO A 86 -8.57 0.76 -5.42
N ILE A 87 -7.92 0.46 -6.55
CA ILE A 87 -7.84 1.34 -7.72
C ILE A 87 -9.10 1.11 -8.56
N ILE A 88 -9.97 2.12 -8.67
CA ILE A 88 -11.25 1.97 -9.36
C ILE A 88 -11.03 1.78 -10.86
N PHE A 89 -10.18 2.62 -11.47
CA PHE A 89 -9.96 2.61 -12.92
C PHE A 89 -8.49 2.43 -13.28
N MET A 90 -8.22 1.34 -14.02
CA MET A 90 -6.95 1.16 -14.73
C MET A 90 -6.96 1.85 -16.10
N GLY A 91 -8.13 2.22 -16.58
CA GLY A 91 -8.36 2.90 -17.85
C GLY A 91 -9.82 3.28 -18.00
N PHE A 92 -10.07 4.28 -18.84
CA PHE A 92 -11.42 4.78 -19.10
C PHE A 92 -11.90 4.35 -20.50
N ARG A 93 -12.24 3.08 -20.63
CA ARG A 93 -12.75 2.45 -21.86
C ARG A 93 -14.09 1.79 -21.57
N PHE A 94 -15.16 2.56 -21.64
CA PHE A 94 -16.48 2.10 -21.29
C PHE A 94 -17.34 1.71 -22.48
N ARG A 95 -16.99 2.18 -23.66
CA ARG A 95 -17.77 1.92 -24.87
C ARG A 95 -17.44 0.57 -25.47
N GLU A 96 -18.45 -0.12 -25.98
CA GLU A 96 -18.32 -1.41 -26.65
C GLU A 96 -17.50 -1.36 -27.96
N ASP A 97 -17.49 -0.18 -28.62
CA ASP A 97 -16.78 0.04 -29.89
C ASP A 97 -15.35 0.56 -29.73
N GLU A 98 -14.82 0.47 -28.53
CA GLU A 98 -13.42 0.77 -28.23
C GLU A 98 -12.53 -0.46 -28.38
N LEU A 99 -11.21 -0.21 -28.50
CA LEU A 99 -10.20 -1.23 -28.68
C LEU A 99 -10.32 -2.37 -27.67
N PRO A 100 -9.90 -3.59 -28.07
CA PRO A 100 -10.07 -4.78 -27.25
C PRO A 100 -9.50 -4.63 -25.85
N PRO A 101 -10.06 -5.39 -24.89
CA PRO A 101 -9.59 -5.38 -23.51
C PRO A 101 -8.08 -5.66 -23.41
N GLY A 102 -7.42 -4.98 -22.49
CA GLY A 102 -6.01 -5.20 -22.20
C GLY A 102 -5.04 -4.07 -22.57
N GLY A 103 -5.51 -2.93 -23.12
CA GLY A 103 -4.65 -1.75 -23.27
C GLY A 103 -4.58 -0.93 -21.98
N PHE A 104 -3.41 -0.60 -21.54
CA PHE A 104 -3.15 0.29 -20.42
C PHE A 104 -3.56 1.73 -20.72
N MET A 105 -3.92 2.51 -19.70
CA MET A 105 -4.05 3.98 -19.80
C MET A 105 -2.79 4.67 -20.30
N LEU A 106 -1.65 4.10 -20.03
CA LEU A 106 -0.34 4.50 -20.56
C LEU A 106 -0.32 4.78 -22.06
N GLU A 107 -1.22 4.14 -22.78
CA GLU A 107 -1.32 4.30 -24.23
C GLU A 107 -2.23 5.47 -24.65
N ALA A 108 -3.05 5.99 -23.77
CA ALA A 108 -4.06 6.99 -24.11
C ALA A 108 -3.46 8.28 -24.69
N GLY A 109 -2.29 8.70 -24.22
CA GLY A 109 -1.61 9.86 -24.75
C GLY A 109 -0.80 9.61 -26.02
N LEU A 110 -0.34 8.37 -26.25
CA LEU A 110 0.50 8.00 -27.38
C LEU A 110 -0.29 7.44 -28.57
N ARG A 111 -1.53 7.03 -28.35
CA ARG A 111 -2.43 6.46 -29.35
C ARG A 111 -3.62 7.37 -29.60
N PRO A 112 -4.43 7.13 -30.64
CA PRO A 112 -5.69 7.81 -30.78
C PRO A 112 -6.49 7.79 -29.48
N ILE A 113 -7.05 8.95 -29.13
CA ILE A 113 -7.84 9.09 -27.90
C ILE A 113 -8.97 8.07 -27.84
N TYR A 114 -9.25 7.53 -26.68
CA TYR A 114 -10.41 6.67 -26.48
C TYR A 114 -11.70 7.44 -26.65
N LYS A 115 -12.65 6.88 -27.37
CA LYS A 115 -13.96 7.47 -27.60
C LYS A 115 -14.70 7.80 -26.30
N THR A 116 -14.51 7.01 -25.26
CA THR A 116 -15.03 7.27 -23.92
C THR A 116 -14.63 8.64 -23.40
N LEU A 117 -13.39 9.09 -23.63
CA LEU A 117 -12.90 10.39 -23.14
C LEU A 117 -13.59 11.56 -23.83
N GLU A 118 -14.06 11.37 -25.06
CA GLU A 118 -14.78 12.38 -25.86
C GLU A 118 -16.30 12.27 -25.78
N ASP A 119 -16.82 11.24 -25.08
CA ASP A 119 -18.25 10.97 -24.93
C ASP A 119 -18.67 10.93 -23.45
N PRO A 120 -18.95 12.10 -22.83
CA PRO A 120 -19.40 12.14 -21.43
C PRO A 120 -20.65 11.32 -21.14
N ALA A 121 -21.50 11.03 -22.14
CA ALA A 121 -22.67 10.19 -21.95
C ALA A 121 -22.28 8.72 -21.60
N SER A 122 -21.12 8.27 -22.09
CA SER A 122 -20.59 6.94 -21.74
C SER A 122 -20.06 6.83 -20.31
N TRP A 123 -19.78 7.95 -19.64
CA TRP A 123 -19.24 7.94 -18.27
C TRP A 123 -20.19 7.35 -17.23
N GLN A 124 -21.52 7.39 -17.50
CA GLN A 124 -22.52 6.71 -16.69
C GLN A 124 -22.30 5.20 -16.57
N ILE A 125 -21.54 4.59 -17.50
CA ILE A 125 -21.17 3.18 -17.41
C ILE A 125 -20.17 2.98 -16.27
N GLY A 126 -19.17 3.84 -16.18
CA GLY A 126 -18.21 3.85 -15.07
C GLY A 126 -18.86 4.21 -13.74
N GLU A 127 -19.86 5.12 -13.75
CA GLU A 127 -20.63 5.44 -12.54
C GLU A 127 -21.36 4.21 -11.99
N ARG A 128 -22.06 3.45 -12.85
CA ARG A 128 -22.72 2.20 -12.43
C ARG A 128 -21.75 1.14 -11.94
N TYR A 129 -20.55 1.07 -12.54
CA TYR A 129 -19.50 0.18 -12.05
C TYR A 129 -19.06 0.57 -10.63
N PHE A 130 -18.84 1.86 -10.39
CA PHE A 130 -18.51 2.32 -9.04
C PHE A 130 -19.66 2.09 -8.06
N ASP A 131 -20.91 2.35 -8.45
CA ASP A 131 -22.07 2.09 -7.59
C ASP A 131 -22.10 0.62 -7.14
N ALA A 132 -21.83 -0.33 -8.05
CA ALA A 132 -21.77 -1.75 -7.71
C ALA A 132 -20.59 -2.08 -6.75
N LEU A 133 -19.44 -1.47 -6.96
CA LEU A 133 -18.31 -1.60 -6.02
C LEU A 133 -18.65 -1.05 -4.64
N TYR A 134 -19.26 0.12 -4.59
CA TYR A 134 -19.66 0.74 -3.33
C TYR A 134 -20.70 -0.12 -2.58
N GLU A 135 -21.68 -0.68 -3.29
CA GLU A 135 -22.64 -1.63 -2.69
C GLU A 135 -21.95 -2.87 -2.12
N ALA A 136 -20.90 -3.37 -2.81
CA ALA A 136 -20.21 -4.58 -2.40
C ALA A 136 -19.27 -4.37 -1.20
N ILE A 137 -18.49 -3.30 -1.20
CA ILE A 137 -17.38 -3.10 -0.24
C ILE A 137 -17.39 -1.76 0.49
N GLY A 138 -18.28 -0.82 0.15
CA GLY A 138 -18.28 0.52 0.76
C GLY A 138 -18.58 0.54 2.26
N GLN A 139 -19.09 -0.55 2.83
CA GLN A 139 -19.36 -0.69 4.27
C GLN A 139 -18.37 -1.65 4.97
N GLU A 140 -17.37 -2.17 4.24
CA GLU A 140 -16.38 -3.06 4.84
C GLU A 140 -15.39 -2.27 5.72
N GLU A 141 -15.11 -2.77 6.90
CA GLU A 141 -14.19 -2.11 7.85
C GLU A 141 -12.78 -1.95 7.28
N GLY A 142 -12.35 -2.92 6.47
CA GLY A 142 -11.04 -2.95 5.84
C GLY A 142 -10.85 -1.97 4.67
N LEU A 143 -11.91 -1.35 4.15
CA LEU A 143 -11.77 -0.34 3.09
C LEU A 143 -11.14 0.93 3.67
N LEU A 144 -10.01 1.35 3.09
CA LEU A 144 -9.24 2.50 3.57
C LEU A 144 -9.67 3.79 2.86
N PHE A 145 -9.45 3.87 1.57
CA PHE A 145 -9.85 4.97 0.71
C PHE A 145 -9.96 4.50 -0.75
N TRP A 146 -10.54 5.30 -1.62
CA TRP A 146 -10.68 5.00 -3.05
C TRP A 146 -9.58 5.66 -3.85
N ASP A 147 -8.77 4.88 -4.56
CA ASP A 147 -7.85 5.37 -5.58
C ASP A 147 -8.60 5.45 -6.92
N ILE A 148 -8.89 6.67 -7.37
CA ILE A 148 -9.78 6.92 -8.51
C ILE A 148 -9.22 6.31 -9.79
N ALA A 149 -7.92 6.52 -10.05
CA ALA A 149 -7.29 6.03 -11.27
C ALA A 149 -5.79 5.86 -11.12
N ASN A 150 -5.25 4.83 -11.77
CA ASN A 150 -3.82 4.58 -11.84
C ASN A 150 -3.18 5.42 -12.94
N GLU A 151 -2.24 6.28 -12.59
CA GLU A 151 -1.33 7.02 -13.48
C GLU A 151 -2.00 7.67 -14.70
N PRO A 152 -3.11 8.41 -14.52
CA PRO A 152 -3.87 8.90 -15.67
C PRO A 152 -3.13 9.91 -16.55
N GLY A 153 -2.09 10.57 -16.04
CA GLY A 153 -1.26 11.54 -16.76
C GLY A 153 0.05 11.00 -17.32
N TYR A 154 0.25 9.69 -17.29
CA TYR A 154 1.54 9.04 -17.54
C TYR A 154 2.32 9.58 -18.75
N THR A 155 1.64 9.87 -19.85
CA THR A 155 2.29 10.18 -21.11
C THR A 155 2.98 11.54 -21.15
N ASP A 156 2.33 12.56 -20.59
CA ASP A 156 2.82 13.94 -20.69
C ASP A 156 4.05 14.14 -19.80
N ASN A 157 4.11 13.44 -18.70
CA ASN A 157 5.16 13.59 -17.70
C ASN A 157 6.51 13.03 -18.13
N PHE A 158 6.52 12.01 -18.98
CA PHE A 158 7.77 11.54 -19.57
C PHE A 158 8.46 12.56 -20.43
N VAL A 159 7.70 13.42 -21.12
CA VAL A 159 8.23 14.44 -22.00
C VAL A 159 8.71 15.67 -21.23
N THR A 160 7.99 16.04 -20.16
CA THR A 160 8.21 17.33 -19.48
C THR A 160 9.16 17.26 -18.27
N TRP A 161 9.24 16.12 -17.58
CA TRP A 161 9.95 16.06 -16.29
C TRP A 161 11.32 15.43 -16.34
N TYR A 162 11.60 14.57 -17.33
CA TYR A 162 12.87 13.85 -17.37
C TYR A 162 13.89 14.42 -18.37
N ASP A 163 13.52 15.42 -19.17
CA ASP A 163 14.35 15.96 -20.26
C ASP A 163 14.94 14.87 -21.20
N GLU A 164 14.36 13.69 -21.14
CA GLU A 164 14.78 12.52 -21.92
C GLU A 164 13.63 12.13 -22.83
N GLU A 165 13.92 11.75 -24.07
CA GLU A 165 12.91 11.11 -24.90
C GLU A 165 12.44 9.83 -24.18
N PRO A 166 11.14 9.71 -23.87
CA PRO A 166 10.66 8.52 -23.19
C PRO A 166 10.96 7.29 -24.06
N VAL A 167 11.55 6.28 -23.47
CA VAL A 167 11.85 5.01 -24.16
C VAL A 167 10.62 4.44 -24.85
N TYR A 168 9.45 4.65 -24.26
CA TYR A 168 8.16 4.20 -24.80
C TYR A 168 7.72 4.93 -26.10
N VAL A 169 8.13 6.18 -26.30
CA VAL A 169 7.79 6.93 -27.52
C VAL A 169 8.59 6.44 -28.72
N GLN A 170 9.75 5.81 -28.50
CA GLN A 170 10.59 5.29 -29.58
C GLN A 170 9.95 4.09 -30.28
N ASP A 171 9.14 3.32 -29.57
CA ASP A 171 8.51 2.09 -30.08
C ASP A 171 7.21 2.35 -30.84
N TYR A 172 6.69 3.58 -30.83
CA TYR A 172 5.44 3.92 -31.50
C TYR A 172 5.70 4.58 -32.85
N GLN A 173 4.98 4.13 -33.87
CA GLN A 173 5.10 4.67 -35.23
C GLN A 173 4.61 6.11 -35.37
N GLU A 174 3.68 6.52 -34.51
CA GLU A 174 3.10 7.86 -34.50
C GLU A 174 3.57 8.63 -33.28
N ARG A 175 4.24 9.76 -33.49
CA ARG A 175 4.63 10.71 -32.45
C ARG A 175 3.69 11.92 -32.50
N PRO A 176 2.68 12.01 -31.63
CA PRO A 176 1.82 13.19 -31.58
C PRO A 176 2.63 14.44 -31.25
N ASP A 177 2.23 15.57 -31.82
CA ASP A 177 2.75 16.85 -31.38
C ASP A 177 2.29 17.23 -29.98
N MET A 178 2.93 18.23 -29.37
CA MET A 178 2.65 18.65 -28.00
C MET A 178 1.23 19.19 -27.81
N GLU A 179 0.62 19.76 -28.85
CA GLU A 179 -0.76 20.23 -28.78
C GLU A 179 -1.73 19.03 -28.67
N THR A 180 -1.52 18.03 -29.52
CA THR A 180 -2.28 16.76 -29.47
C THR A 180 -2.13 16.05 -28.15
N LEU A 181 -0.91 15.96 -27.60
CA LEU A 181 -0.67 15.34 -26.28
C LEU A 181 -1.41 16.08 -25.17
N ARG A 182 -1.32 17.41 -25.12
CA ARG A 182 -2.03 18.22 -24.13
C ARG A 182 -3.55 18.10 -24.24
N TYR A 183 -4.07 18.06 -25.46
CA TYR A 183 -5.50 17.83 -25.69
C TYR A 183 -5.94 16.48 -25.11
N ARG A 184 -5.24 15.39 -25.44
CA ARG A 184 -5.54 14.04 -24.95
C ARG A 184 -5.43 13.96 -23.43
N GLN A 185 -4.41 14.58 -22.87
CA GLN A 185 -4.21 14.62 -21.43
C GLN A 185 -5.34 15.40 -20.73
N GLU A 186 -5.75 16.57 -21.22
CA GLU A 186 -6.85 17.31 -20.62
C GLU A 186 -8.17 16.51 -20.68
N LYS A 187 -8.41 15.76 -21.76
CA LYS A 187 -9.56 14.85 -21.83
C LYS A 187 -9.52 13.75 -20.77
N THR A 188 -8.34 13.20 -20.51
CA THR A 188 -8.13 12.24 -19.43
C THR A 188 -8.38 12.90 -18.07
N TRP A 189 -7.88 14.11 -17.84
CA TRP A 189 -8.13 14.83 -16.60
C TRP A 189 -9.60 15.24 -16.41
N GLU A 190 -10.33 15.54 -17.48
CA GLU A 190 -11.78 15.82 -17.41
C GLU A 190 -12.54 14.65 -16.79
N ILE A 191 -12.30 13.43 -17.28
CA ILE A 191 -12.98 12.23 -16.74
C ILE A 191 -12.50 11.89 -15.33
N VAL A 192 -11.21 12.04 -15.01
CA VAL A 192 -10.69 11.86 -13.65
C VAL A 192 -11.38 12.80 -12.68
N ARG A 193 -11.46 14.10 -13.00
CA ARG A 193 -12.15 15.09 -12.16
C ARG A 193 -13.65 14.81 -12.03
N HIS A 194 -14.27 14.25 -13.06
CA HIS A 194 -15.66 13.82 -12.99
C HIS A 194 -15.82 12.71 -11.95
N PHE A 195 -14.98 11.66 -12.00
CA PHE A 195 -15.05 10.56 -11.05
C PHE A 195 -14.64 10.95 -9.63
N CYS A 196 -13.70 11.86 -9.44
CA CYS A 196 -13.44 12.44 -8.12
C CYS A 196 -14.73 13.00 -7.48
N LYS A 197 -15.48 13.79 -8.25
CA LYS A 197 -16.75 14.38 -7.78
C LYS A 197 -17.83 13.32 -7.58
N TYR A 198 -17.97 12.39 -8.52
CA TYR A 198 -18.98 11.34 -8.47
C TYR A 198 -18.79 10.43 -7.26
N VAL A 199 -17.58 9.87 -7.12
CA VAL A 199 -17.23 8.96 -6.01
C VAL A 199 -17.46 9.67 -4.67
N LYS A 200 -16.96 10.91 -4.52
CA LYS A 200 -17.16 11.67 -3.29
C LYS A 200 -18.63 11.98 -2.97
N SER A 201 -19.47 12.14 -4.00
CA SER A 201 -20.91 12.34 -3.80
C SER A 201 -21.64 11.09 -3.35
N LYS A 202 -21.16 9.91 -3.73
CA LYS A 202 -21.72 8.61 -3.37
C LYS A 202 -21.21 8.09 -2.05
N ASP A 203 -19.92 8.29 -1.79
CA ASP A 203 -19.25 7.89 -0.56
C ASP A 203 -18.57 9.10 0.11
N PRO A 204 -19.31 9.86 0.91
CA PRO A 204 -18.73 10.99 1.64
C PRO A 204 -17.88 10.55 2.85
N ASP A 205 -18.01 9.31 3.29
CA ASP A 205 -17.38 8.79 4.50
C ASP A 205 -15.95 8.29 4.27
N HIS A 206 -15.62 7.80 3.07
CA HIS A 206 -14.23 7.45 2.73
C HIS A 206 -13.52 8.59 2.01
N ASP A 207 -12.22 8.64 2.21
CA ASP A 207 -11.35 9.54 1.47
C ASP A 207 -11.18 9.06 0.02
N ILE A 208 -10.79 9.99 -0.86
CA ILE A 208 -10.43 9.70 -2.24
C ILE A 208 -9.05 10.25 -2.57
N GLY A 209 -8.32 9.55 -3.43
CA GLY A 209 -7.05 9.98 -4.01
C GLY A 209 -7.01 9.68 -5.51
N VAL A 210 -6.01 10.18 -6.18
CA VAL A 210 -5.68 9.83 -7.57
C VAL A 210 -4.23 9.41 -7.61
N GLY A 211 -3.94 8.18 -8.02
CA GLY A 211 -2.58 7.65 -8.14
C GLY A 211 -1.83 8.31 -9.30
N ASN A 212 -1.38 9.55 -9.09
CA ASN A 212 -0.61 10.29 -10.08
C ASN A 212 0.80 9.70 -10.22
N ILE A 213 1.32 9.62 -11.43
CA ILE A 213 2.68 9.09 -11.63
C ILE A 213 3.76 9.97 -10.99
N PHE A 214 3.50 11.27 -10.85
CA PHE A 214 4.38 12.21 -10.20
C PHE A 214 3.60 13.19 -9.35
N ILE A 215 4.19 13.60 -8.23
CA ILE A 215 3.60 14.61 -7.35
C ILE A 215 3.27 15.93 -8.08
N TYR A 216 4.04 16.28 -9.09
CA TYR A 216 3.89 17.52 -9.87
C TYR A 216 2.60 17.57 -10.70
N GLU A 217 1.99 16.41 -11.00
CA GLU A 217 0.71 16.35 -11.71
C GLU A 217 -0.47 16.86 -10.90
N THR A 218 -0.37 16.81 -9.59
CA THR A 218 -1.47 17.15 -8.68
C THR A 218 -2.07 18.52 -8.94
N GLU A 219 -1.24 19.51 -9.27
CA GLU A 219 -1.71 20.85 -9.64
C GLU A 219 -2.12 20.93 -11.11
N ALA A 220 -1.30 20.37 -12.02
CA ALA A 220 -1.55 20.40 -13.45
C ALA A 220 -2.88 19.72 -13.83
N SER A 221 -3.20 18.61 -13.19
CA SER A 221 -4.48 17.89 -13.36
C SER A 221 -5.68 18.61 -12.75
N LYS A 222 -5.46 19.58 -11.86
CA LYS A 222 -6.49 20.25 -11.05
C LYS A 222 -7.26 19.28 -10.14
N THR A 223 -6.61 18.22 -9.70
CA THR A 223 -7.19 17.22 -8.78
C THR A 223 -6.95 17.57 -7.31
N ALA A 224 -5.94 18.38 -7.00
CA ALA A 224 -5.56 18.75 -5.64
C ALA A 224 -6.72 19.24 -4.76
N GLU A 225 -7.66 19.99 -5.34
CA GLU A 225 -8.82 20.52 -4.60
C GLU A 225 -9.93 19.47 -4.41
N LEU A 226 -9.96 18.43 -5.27
CA LEU A 226 -11.04 17.44 -5.34
C LEU A 226 -10.79 16.22 -4.47
N VAL A 227 -9.53 15.85 -4.25
CA VAL A 227 -9.14 14.66 -3.45
C VAL A 227 -9.07 14.98 -1.97
N ASP A 228 -9.15 13.98 -1.10
CA ASP A 228 -8.92 14.12 0.35
C ASP A 228 -7.45 13.85 0.72
N VAL A 229 -6.79 12.99 -0.02
CA VAL A 229 -5.36 12.67 0.12
C VAL A 229 -4.65 12.90 -1.23
N ILE A 230 -3.51 13.58 -1.19
CA ILE A 230 -2.66 13.79 -2.36
C ILE A 230 -1.79 12.56 -2.54
N VAL A 231 -2.06 11.81 -3.62
CA VAL A 231 -1.39 10.54 -3.90
C VAL A 231 -0.47 10.72 -5.11
N PHE A 232 0.69 10.10 -5.04
CA PHE A 232 1.66 10.10 -6.13
C PHE A 232 2.47 8.81 -6.14
N HIS A 233 3.21 8.58 -7.23
CA HIS A 233 4.20 7.52 -7.36
C HIS A 233 5.59 8.14 -7.50
N ASP A 234 6.60 7.57 -6.85
CA ASP A 234 7.98 8.00 -7.04
C ASP A 234 8.95 6.82 -7.11
N TYR A 235 9.60 6.71 -8.25
CA TYR A 235 10.61 5.70 -8.52
C TYR A 235 12.00 6.30 -8.74
N SER A 236 12.27 7.44 -8.13
CA SER A 236 13.55 8.13 -8.26
C SER A 236 14.71 7.26 -7.80
N SER A 237 15.71 7.10 -8.65
CA SER A 237 16.89 6.27 -8.38
C SER A 237 17.93 6.94 -7.47
N THR A 238 17.79 8.23 -7.18
CA THR A 238 18.76 8.99 -6.40
C THR A 238 18.12 9.74 -5.23
N ARG A 239 18.87 9.82 -4.12
CA ARG A 239 18.43 10.57 -2.93
C ARG A 239 18.05 12.01 -3.24
N LYS A 240 18.81 12.67 -4.11
CA LYS A 240 18.55 14.06 -4.47
C LYS A 240 17.18 14.21 -5.10
N ARG A 241 16.87 13.43 -6.14
CA ARG A 241 15.58 13.50 -6.84
C ARG A 241 14.41 13.13 -5.93
N LEU A 242 14.56 12.07 -5.15
CA LEU A 242 13.51 11.68 -4.20
C LEU A 242 13.27 12.75 -3.13
N ARG A 243 14.32 13.38 -2.59
CA ARG A 243 14.15 14.51 -1.66
C ARG A 243 13.43 15.68 -2.30
N GLU A 244 13.77 16.05 -3.52
CA GLU A 244 13.10 17.12 -4.26
C GLU A 244 11.59 16.81 -4.42
N ALA A 245 11.23 15.56 -4.75
CA ALA A 245 9.85 15.11 -4.85
C ALA A 245 9.12 15.15 -3.49
N LEU A 246 9.73 14.64 -2.43
CA LEU A 246 9.13 14.63 -1.09
C LEU A 246 9.00 16.05 -0.49
N GLU A 247 9.97 16.93 -0.74
CA GLU A 247 9.87 18.35 -0.36
C GLU A 247 8.72 19.04 -1.10
N TYR A 248 8.56 18.73 -2.38
CA TYR A 248 7.43 19.24 -3.15
C TYR A 248 6.10 18.66 -2.64
N ALA A 249 6.04 17.37 -2.34
CA ALA A 249 4.87 16.71 -1.77
C ALA A 249 4.45 17.36 -0.44
N LYS A 250 5.41 17.61 0.44
CA LYS A 250 5.17 18.33 1.69
C LYS A 250 4.59 19.73 1.45
N LYS A 251 5.16 20.49 0.52
CA LYS A 251 4.62 21.82 0.16
C LYS A 251 3.20 21.74 -0.38
N MET A 252 2.89 20.69 -1.17
CA MET A 252 1.52 20.47 -1.66
C MET A 252 0.57 20.14 -0.53
N GLY A 253 0.97 19.23 0.38
CA GLY A 253 0.21 18.91 1.57
C GLY A 253 -0.11 20.14 2.41
N GLU A 254 0.89 20.98 2.69
CA GLU A 254 0.73 22.24 3.42
C GLU A 254 -0.17 23.24 2.68
N LYS A 255 0.00 23.39 1.38
CA LYS A 255 -0.77 24.33 0.54
C LYS A 255 -2.26 24.00 0.53
N TYR A 256 -2.60 22.72 0.42
CA TYR A 256 -3.99 22.28 0.31
C TYR A 256 -4.58 21.80 1.65
N GLY A 257 -3.78 21.73 2.72
CA GLY A 257 -4.20 21.22 4.03
C GLY A 257 -4.58 19.75 3.99
N LYS A 258 -3.84 18.93 3.21
CA LYS A 258 -4.15 17.52 2.96
C LYS A 258 -2.95 16.63 3.26
N PRO A 259 -3.18 15.38 3.72
CA PRO A 259 -2.12 14.40 3.81
C PRO A 259 -1.56 14.07 2.40
N VAL A 260 -0.32 13.61 2.38
CA VAL A 260 0.36 13.12 1.17
C VAL A 260 0.75 11.67 1.33
N LEU A 261 0.74 10.91 0.23
CA LEU A 261 0.96 9.48 0.21
C LEU A 261 1.66 9.07 -1.09
N ASP A 262 2.76 8.31 -0.98
CA ASP A 262 3.38 7.64 -2.11
C ASP A 262 2.89 6.18 -2.16
N ASN A 263 1.94 5.87 -3.07
CA ASN A 263 1.34 4.55 -3.12
C ASN A 263 1.93 3.61 -4.19
N GLU A 264 3.06 4.00 -4.79
CA GLU A 264 3.93 3.12 -5.59
C GLU A 264 5.39 3.57 -5.52
N MET A 265 6.22 2.84 -4.80
CA MET A 265 7.66 3.09 -4.75
C MET A 265 8.46 1.78 -4.77
N CYS A 266 9.78 1.87 -4.88
CA CYS A 266 10.72 0.74 -4.80
C CYS A 266 10.69 -0.17 -6.02
N CYS A 267 10.99 0.39 -7.18
CA CYS A 267 11.07 -0.36 -8.43
C CYS A 267 12.52 -0.80 -8.72
N LEU A 268 12.82 -2.09 -8.59
CA LEU A 268 14.15 -2.63 -8.84
C LEU A 268 14.62 -2.40 -10.29
N ALA A 269 13.71 -2.50 -11.27
CA ALA A 269 14.04 -2.26 -12.68
C ALA A 269 14.43 -0.82 -12.99
N ARG A 270 14.03 0.14 -12.14
CA ARG A 270 14.38 1.56 -12.24
C ARG A 270 15.52 1.96 -11.31
N ALA A 271 16.20 0.98 -10.71
CA ALA A 271 17.25 1.19 -9.72
C ALA A 271 16.82 2.08 -8.53
N ASN A 272 15.54 2.02 -8.15
CA ASN A 272 15.00 2.68 -6.98
C ASN A 272 15.18 1.77 -5.74
N PRO A 273 16.16 2.03 -4.86
CA PRO A 273 16.49 1.09 -3.78
C PRO A 273 15.52 1.22 -2.60
N TYR A 274 15.11 0.09 -2.06
CA TYR A 274 14.18 0.01 -0.93
C TYR A 274 14.66 0.76 0.31
N ASP A 275 15.93 0.57 0.69
CA ASP A 275 16.49 1.18 1.89
C ASP A 275 16.52 2.70 1.82
N MET A 276 16.87 3.25 0.66
CA MET A 276 16.87 4.69 0.43
C MET A 276 15.46 5.26 0.44
N SER A 277 14.54 4.60 -0.26
CA SER A 277 13.17 5.11 -0.40
C SER A 277 12.44 5.08 0.93
N ILE A 278 12.46 3.95 1.66
CA ILE A 278 11.83 3.84 2.97
C ILE A 278 12.43 4.83 3.98
N GLU A 279 13.78 4.97 3.98
CA GLU A 279 14.46 5.93 4.86
C GLU A 279 13.95 7.36 4.64
N LEU A 280 13.91 7.80 3.38
CA LEU A 280 13.49 9.16 3.06
C LEU A 280 11.99 9.39 3.31
N HIS A 281 11.13 8.44 2.97
CA HIS A 281 9.71 8.56 3.29
C HIS A 281 9.47 8.66 4.80
N ASN A 282 10.18 7.89 5.60
CA ASN A 282 10.12 8.01 7.05
C ASN A 282 10.68 9.36 7.55
N GLU A 283 11.74 9.89 6.93
CA GLU A 283 12.30 11.22 7.24
C GLU A 283 11.28 12.34 7.01
N TYR A 284 10.53 12.27 5.90
CA TYR A 284 9.52 13.25 5.53
C TYR A 284 8.12 12.95 6.12
N GLN A 285 7.99 11.90 6.92
CA GLN A 285 6.72 11.47 7.51
C GLN A 285 5.62 11.22 6.45
N THR A 286 6.01 10.64 5.32
CA THR A 286 5.13 10.28 4.23
C THR A 286 4.84 8.78 4.29
N GLY A 287 3.56 8.39 4.29
CA GLY A 287 3.17 7.00 4.12
C GLY A 287 3.56 6.48 2.74
N TRP A 288 3.75 5.18 2.64
CA TRP A 288 4.28 4.59 1.41
C TRP A 288 3.75 3.17 1.14
N TYR A 289 3.78 2.78 -0.14
CA TYR A 289 3.46 1.42 -0.59
C TYR A 289 4.59 0.87 -1.47
N LEU A 290 5.07 -0.30 -1.12
CA LEU A 290 6.04 -1.04 -1.93
C LEU A 290 5.38 -1.51 -3.24
N PHE A 291 6.08 -1.43 -4.33
CA PHE A 291 5.71 -2.07 -5.57
C PHE A 291 6.67 -3.24 -5.83
N GLU A 292 6.29 -4.51 -5.48
CA GLU A 292 5.08 -4.99 -4.85
C GLU A 292 5.37 -6.14 -3.86
N LEU A 293 4.35 -6.74 -3.21
CA LEU A 293 4.56 -7.79 -2.22
C LEU A 293 5.06 -9.09 -2.83
N MET A 294 4.28 -9.69 -3.76
CA MET A 294 4.53 -11.06 -4.22
C MET A 294 5.37 -11.12 -5.49
N ILE A 295 6.24 -12.11 -5.54
CA ILE A 295 6.92 -12.51 -6.77
C ILE A 295 6.02 -13.52 -7.49
N GLY A 296 5.59 -13.18 -8.71
CA GLY A 296 4.59 -13.96 -9.42
C GLY A 296 4.86 -14.13 -10.91
N LYS A 297 3.81 -14.54 -11.64
CA LYS A 297 3.85 -14.74 -13.10
C LYS A 297 3.72 -13.43 -13.86
N ASP A 298 3.01 -12.46 -13.31
CA ASP A 298 2.94 -11.12 -13.90
C ASP A 298 4.34 -10.54 -14.09
N MET A 299 4.56 -9.78 -15.16
CA MET A 299 5.87 -9.24 -15.49
C MET A 299 6.40 -8.31 -14.38
N TRP A 300 5.53 -7.46 -13.83
CA TRP A 300 5.91 -6.49 -12.82
C TRP A 300 6.20 -7.18 -11.48
N SER A 301 5.31 -8.08 -11.05
CA SER A 301 5.50 -8.84 -9.81
C SER A 301 6.75 -9.70 -9.84
N ARG A 302 7.08 -10.28 -11.00
CA ARG A 302 8.32 -11.04 -11.19
C ARG A 302 9.57 -10.21 -10.94
N VAL A 303 9.57 -8.95 -11.41
CA VAL A 303 10.72 -8.06 -11.30
C VAL A 303 10.77 -7.39 -9.92
N HIS A 304 9.64 -7.01 -9.34
CA HIS A 304 9.59 -6.12 -8.17
C HIS A 304 9.20 -6.80 -6.88
N GLY A 305 8.50 -7.95 -6.92
CA GLY A 305 8.01 -8.61 -5.71
C GLY A 305 9.09 -8.90 -4.67
N VAL A 306 8.70 -8.83 -3.41
CA VAL A 306 9.57 -9.00 -2.23
C VAL A 306 9.56 -10.44 -1.72
N VAL A 307 8.42 -11.12 -1.80
CA VAL A 307 8.18 -12.43 -1.21
C VAL A 307 7.85 -13.46 -2.28
N TYR A 308 8.53 -14.60 -2.25
CA TYR A 308 8.18 -15.76 -3.07
C TYR A 308 6.92 -16.46 -2.56
N PRO A 309 6.18 -17.23 -3.40
CA PRO A 309 4.96 -17.93 -2.98
C PRO A 309 5.13 -18.92 -1.83
N ASP A 310 6.35 -19.36 -1.56
CA ASP A 310 6.70 -20.22 -0.42
C ASP A 310 7.04 -19.44 0.86
N GLY A 311 6.94 -18.10 0.81
CA GLY A 311 7.26 -17.21 1.93
C GLY A 311 8.74 -16.83 2.06
N THR A 312 9.58 -17.27 1.12
CA THR A 312 11.00 -16.86 1.07
C THR A 312 11.11 -15.40 0.68
N ILE A 313 11.94 -14.65 1.39
CA ILE A 313 12.23 -13.24 1.09
C ILE A 313 13.32 -13.17 0.01
N ARG A 314 13.07 -12.38 -1.05
CA ARG A 314 14.02 -12.18 -2.15
C ARG A 314 15.34 -11.57 -1.68
N ASP A 315 15.25 -10.49 -0.91
CA ASP A 315 16.41 -9.76 -0.39
C ASP A 315 16.18 -9.37 1.07
N PRO A 316 16.95 -9.95 2.01
CA PRO A 316 16.82 -9.62 3.43
C PRO A 316 17.01 -8.14 3.76
N SER A 317 17.71 -7.37 2.90
CA SER A 317 17.90 -5.92 3.11
C SER A 317 16.60 -5.14 3.01
N ILE A 318 15.62 -5.64 2.22
CA ILE A 318 14.28 -5.05 2.12
C ILE A 318 13.56 -5.15 3.46
N VAL A 319 13.56 -6.34 4.06
CA VAL A 319 12.95 -6.57 5.38
C VAL A 319 13.65 -5.74 6.45
N SER A 320 14.97 -5.63 6.36
CA SER A 320 15.74 -4.77 7.27
C SER A 320 15.32 -3.31 7.14
N ALA A 321 15.12 -2.81 5.92
CA ALA A 321 14.66 -1.44 5.68
C ALA A 321 13.23 -1.22 6.20
N ILE A 322 12.29 -2.15 5.94
CA ILE A 322 10.93 -2.11 6.49
C ILE A 322 10.98 -2.03 8.03
N SER A 323 11.93 -2.71 8.64
CA SER A 323 12.15 -2.71 10.09
C SER A 323 13.00 -1.51 10.58
N GLY A 324 13.34 -0.57 9.72
CA GLY A 324 14.12 0.64 10.04
C GLY A 324 15.63 0.42 10.16
N PHE A 325 16.16 -0.70 9.67
CA PHE A 325 17.62 -0.92 9.59
C PHE A 325 18.13 -0.50 8.22
N PHE A 326 18.55 0.76 8.11
CA PHE A 326 19.07 1.30 6.86
C PHE A 326 20.56 1.04 6.72
N ARG A 327 21.01 0.83 5.48
CA ARG A 327 22.43 0.78 5.19
C ARG A 327 23.06 2.14 5.51
N ASN A 328 24.18 2.11 6.24
CA ASN A 328 24.88 3.34 6.61
C ASN A 328 25.31 4.10 5.35
N ARG A 329 24.78 5.28 5.18
CA ARG A 329 25.18 6.24 4.14
C ARG A 329 25.86 7.42 4.80
N SER A 330 26.78 8.04 4.10
CA SER A 330 27.62 9.13 4.63
C SER A 330 26.85 10.34 5.18
N GLU A 331 25.60 10.52 4.74
CA GLU A 331 24.72 11.60 5.22
C GLU A 331 23.88 11.22 6.43
N SER A 332 23.76 9.94 6.72
CA SER A 332 22.97 9.41 7.84
C SER A 332 23.85 9.02 9.02
N ALA A 333 24.94 9.72 9.23
CA ALA A 333 25.81 9.50 10.39
C ALA A 333 24.96 9.58 11.67
N VAL A 334 24.67 8.40 12.22
CA VAL A 334 24.07 8.21 13.55
C VAL A 334 22.85 9.11 13.78
N ARG A 335 21.71 8.73 13.26
CA ARG A 335 20.46 9.33 13.74
C ARG A 335 20.25 8.94 15.20
N SER A 336 20.22 9.94 16.06
CA SER A 336 19.81 9.78 17.45
C SER A 336 18.28 9.64 17.60
N ASP A 337 17.54 9.90 16.52
CA ASP A 337 16.09 9.85 16.43
C ASP A 337 15.66 8.62 15.63
N VAL A 338 15.86 7.46 16.21
CA VAL A 338 15.16 6.27 15.73
C VAL A 338 13.67 6.53 15.96
N ASN A 339 12.90 6.54 14.88
CA ASN A 339 11.47 6.69 14.94
C ASN A 339 10.90 5.64 15.92
N GLN A 340 10.09 6.08 16.87
CA GLN A 340 9.50 5.20 17.88
C GLN A 340 8.73 4.04 17.24
N GLU A 341 8.10 4.26 16.09
CA GLU A 341 7.45 3.21 15.29
C GLU A 341 8.42 2.14 14.79
N ASP A 342 9.63 2.51 14.36
CA ASP A 342 10.62 1.55 13.90
C ASP A 342 11.13 0.69 15.07
N TYR A 343 11.18 1.25 16.27
CA TYR A 343 11.46 0.50 17.50
C TYR A 343 10.38 -0.52 17.78
N VAL A 344 9.12 -0.11 17.72
CA VAL A 344 7.96 -0.97 17.94
C VAL A 344 7.95 -2.15 16.95
N ARG A 345 8.19 -1.89 15.67
CA ARG A 345 8.28 -2.95 14.65
C ARG A 345 9.40 -3.95 14.90
N ARG A 346 10.60 -3.44 15.24
CA ARG A 346 11.74 -4.32 15.58
C ARG A 346 11.41 -5.21 16.77
N ALA A 347 10.79 -4.63 17.78
CA ALA A 347 10.35 -5.36 18.96
C ALA A 347 9.36 -6.48 18.60
N CYS A 348 8.36 -6.16 17.79
CA CYS A 348 7.39 -7.14 17.30
C CYS A 348 8.07 -8.29 16.55
N ILE A 349 8.98 -7.99 15.63
CA ILE A 349 9.70 -9.03 14.87
C ILE A 349 10.50 -9.93 15.78
N LEU A 350 11.24 -9.35 16.72
CA LEU A 350 12.05 -10.13 17.67
C LEU A 350 11.17 -11.00 18.57
N ALA A 351 10.11 -10.44 19.12
CA ALA A 351 9.18 -11.16 19.97
C ALA A 351 8.45 -12.29 19.23
N GLN A 352 8.01 -12.04 17.99
CA GLN A 352 7.38 -13.06 17.15
C GLN A 352 8.35 -14.21 16.81
N ARG A 353 9.62 -13.90 16.53
CA ARG A 353 10.65 -14.93 16.31
C ARG A 353 10.87 -15.79 17.56
N THR A 354 10.96 -15.15 18.72
CA THR A 354 11.09 -15.86 20.01
C THR A 354 9.88 -16.75 20.26
N LEU A 355 8.67 -16.22 20.05
CA LEU A 355 7.43 -16.98 20.21
C LEU A 355 7.36 -18.16 19.23
N HIS A 356 7.74 -17.95 17.97
CA HIS A 356 7.78 -19.00 16.97
C HIS A 356 8.79 -20.08 17.34
N ALA A 357 10.00 -19.71 17.72
CA ALA A 357 11.03 -20.65 18.15
C ALA A 357 10.57 -21.49 19.36
N ALA A 358 9.99 -20.85 20.37
CA ALA A 358 9.46 -21.53 21.53
C ALA A 358 8.32 -22.51 21.18
N ARG A 359 7.42 -22.16 20.27
CA ARG A 359 6.33 -23.04 19.81
C ARG A 359 6.82 -24.24 18.97
N GLN A 360 7.97 -24.11 18.29
CA GLN A 360 8.58 -25.23 17.55
C GLN A 360 9.25 -26.24 18.46
N ASN A 361 9.65 -25.85 19.67
CA ASN A 361 10.23 -26.75 20.65
C ASN A 361 9.11 -27.60 21.26
N GLN A 362 9.19 -28.91 21.06
CA GLN A 362 8.16 -29.85 21.56
C GLN A 362 8.05 -29.77 23.10
N GLY A 363 6.94 -29.18 23.54
CA GLY A 363 6.55 -29.23 24.96
C GLY A 363 6.90 -27.99 25.79
N PHE A 364 7.54 -26.97 25.28
CA PHE A 364 7.90 -25.74 26.03
C PHE A 364 8.65 -26.00 27.36
N ASP A 365 9.42 -27.09 27.43
CA ASP A 365 9.93 -27.64 28.68
C ASP A 365 11.33 -27.16 29.05
N HIS A 366 11.88 -26.21 28.29
CA HIS A 366 13.23 -25.74 28.53
C HIS A 366 13.25 -24.41 29.29
N SER A 367 14.04 -24.34 30.37
CA SER A 367 14.25 -23.12 31.15
C SER A 367 14.67 -21.92 30.30
N ASN A 368 15.40 -22.20 29.21
CA ASN A 368 15.79 -21.15 28.25
C ASN A 368 14.61 -20.56 27.50
N ASP A 369 13.57 -21.34 27.17
CA ASP A 369 12.40 -20.82 26.48
C ASP A 369 11.58 -19.91 27.40
N VAL A 370 11.47 -20.27 28.68
CA VAL A 370 10.82 -19.42 29.68
C VAL A 370 11.50 -18.07 29.81
N GLU A 371 12.83 -18.04 29.92
CA GLU A 371 13.58 -16.79 30.06
C GLU A 371 13.51 -15.94 28.79
N ASN A 372 13.70 -16.53 27.60
CA ASN A 372 13.59 -15.83 26.33
C ASN A 372 12.19 -15.25 26.10
N LEU A 373 11.13 -15.97 26.50
CA LEU A 373 9.76 -15.48 26.42
C LEU A 373 9.49 -14.35 27.41
N LEU A 374 10.03 -14.45 28.64
CA LEU A 374 9.91 -13.38 29.63
C LEU A 374 10.63 -12.11 29.20
N GLU A 375 11.83 -12.22 28.64
CA GLU A 375 12.56 -11.09 28.07
C GLU A 375 11.79 -10.44 26.92
N ALA A 376 11.20 -11.23 26.02
CA ALA A 376 10.37 -10.74 24.94
C ALA A 376 9.11 -10.03 25.47
N CYS A 377 8.43 -10.59 26.47
CA CYS A 377 7.31 -9.96 27.15
C CYS A 377 7.71 -8.62 27.77
N GLU A 378 8.83 -8.59 28.49
CA GLU A 378 9.32 -7.37 29.16
C GLU A 378 9.62 -6.26 28.16
N TYR A 379 10.21 -6.61 27.03
CA TYR A 379 10.52 -5.66 25.97
C TYR A 379 9.23 -5.05 25.37
N ILE A 380 8.24 -5.86 25.03
CA ILE A 380 6.96 -5.39 24.50
C ILE A 380 6.18 -4.59 25.55
N ALA A 381 6.16 -5.08 26.81
CA ALA A 381 5.49 -4.40 27.92
C ALA A 381 6.04 -2.99 28.16
N ASN A 382 7.36 -2.84 28.13
CA ASN A 382 8.00 -1.53 28.27
C ASN A 382 7.61 -0.56 27.14
N LEU A 383 7.47 -1.05 25.89
CA LEU A 383 7.00 -0.22 24.79
C LEU A 383 5.55 0.22 24.95
N LEU A 384 4.68 -0.68 25.39
CA LEU A 384 3.26 -0.39 25.63
C LEU A 384 3.08 0.63 26.76
N GLU A 385 3.85 0.49 27.84
CA GLU A 385 3.82 1.41 28.96
C GLU A 385 4.41 2.79 28.61
N ALA A 386 5.54 2.82 27.92
CA ALA A 386 6.17 4.06 27.47
C ALA A 386 5.30 4.84 26.46
N GLY A 387 4.52 4.12 25.65
CA GLY A 387 3.56 4.71 24.72
C GLY A 387 2.18 5.03 25.31
N GLU A 388 1.98 4.79 26.63
CA GLU A 388 0.67 4.94 27.31
C GLU A 388 -0.46 4.12 26.63
N LEU A 389 -0.11 2.99 26.00
CA LEU A 389 -1.02 2.14 25.21
C LEU A 389 -1.78 1.13 26.07
N VAL A 390 -1.50 1.08 27.37
CA VAL A 390 -2.12 0.21 28.37
C VAL A 390 -2.48 0.99 29.62
N PRO A 391 -3.52 0.57 30.37
CA PRO A 391 -3.89 1.25 31.61
C PRO A 391 -2.78 1.14 32.66
N MET A 392 -2.28 2.27 33.16
CA MET A 392 -1.23 2.35 34.16
C MET A 392 -1.61 1.74 35.53
N ALA A 393 -2.91 1.49 35.77
CA ALA A 393 -3.38 0.83 36.98
C ALA A 393 -2.96 -0.65 37.09
N TYR A 394 -2.71 -1.28 35.95
CA TYR A 394 -2.28 -2.69 35.87
C TYR A 394 -1.19 -2.82 34.78
N PRO A 395 0.03 -2.34 35.04
CA PRO A 395 1.06 -2.33 34.03
C PRO A 395 1.50 -3.80 33.70
N PRO A 396 1.69 -4.11 32.43
CA PRO A 396 2.16 -5.43 31.99
C PRO A 396 3.46 -5.87 32.65
N THR A 397 4.38 -4.95 32.93
CA THR A 397 5.63 -5.24 33.65
C THR A 397 5.40 -5.82 35.04
N ALA A 398 4.33 -5.43 35.74
CA ALA A 398 3.98 -5.99 37.04
C ALA A 398 3.58 -7.46 36.93
N ARG A 399 2.88 -7.85 35.86
CA ARG A 399 2.53 -9.27 35.60
C ARG A 399 3.77 -10.12 35.29
N ILE A 400 4.70 -9.57 34.49
CA ILE A 400 5.98 -10.22 34.18
C ILE A 400 6.80 -10.40 35.46
N ALA A 401 6.89 -9.38 36.31
CA ALA A 401 7.55 -9.47 37.62
C ALA A 401 6.89 -10.52 38.53
N SER A 402 5.58 -10.77 38.38
CA SER A 402 4.88 -11.85 39.06
C SER A 402 5.33 -13.23 38.56
N TYR A 403 5.45 -13.42 37.25
CA TYR A 403 5.98 -14.67 36.70
C TYR A 403 7.40 -14.96 37.18
N ARG A 404 8.30 -13.96 37.19
CA ARG A 404 9.69 -14.11 37.68
C ARG A 404 9.79 -14.47 39.15
N ARG A 405 8.75 -14.23 39.96
CA ARG A 405 8.71 -14.59 41.39
C ARG A 405 8.14 -15.96 41.65
N GLN A 406 7.51 -16.62 40.68
CA GLN A 406 6.95 -17.95 40.82
C GLN A 406 8.08 -19.00 40.75
N GLN A 407 7.97 -20.03 41.55
CA GLN A 407 8.96 -21.13 41.56
C GLN A 407 8.87 -22.00 40.31
N HIS A 408 7.70 -22.02 39.67
CA HIS A 408 7.45 -22.79 38.45
C HIS A 408 6.43 -22.00 37.61
N VAL A 409 6.80 -21.72 36.38
CA VAL A 409 5.96 -21.07 35.36
C VAL A 409 6.03 -21.92 34.11
N GLU A 410 4.89 -22.25 33.56
CA GLU A 410 4.79 -22.95 32.29
C GLU A 410 5.07 -22.03 31.12
N ALA A 411 5.95 -22.44 30.20
CA ALA A 411 6.34 -21.62 29.05
C ALA A 411 5.14 -21.26 28.15
N TYR A 412 4.13 -22.14 28.06
CA TYR A 412 2.92 -21.84 27.28
C TYR A 412 2.12 -20.66 27.85
N GLU A 413 2.07 -20.46 29.17
CA GLU A 413 1.37 -19.33 29.80
C GLU A 413 2.06 -18.00 29.44
N ILE A 414 3.39 -17.99 29.37
CA ILE A 414 4.16 -16.83 28.99
C ILE A 414 4.01 -16.57 27.48
N ALA A 415 3.99 -17.62 26.65
CA ALA A 415 3.77 -17.52 25.22
C ALA A 415 2.38 -16.96 24.88
N ASP A 416 1.35 -17.37 25.63
CA ASP A 416 0.00 -16.82 25.49
C ASP A 416 -0.05 -15.35 25.92
N TYR A 417 0.64 -15.01 27.00
CA TYR A 417 0.74 -13.61 27.42
C TYR A 417 1.52 -12.74 26.44
N LEU A 418 2.61 -13.24 25.86
CA LEU A 418 3.34 -12.54 24.80
C LEU A 418 2.45 -12.29 23.58
N THR A 419 1.62 -13.27 23.22
CA THR A 419 0.64 -13.12 22.14
C THR A 419 -0.35 -12.00 22.46
N GLU A 420 -0.90 -11.92 23.66
CA GLU A 420 -1.79 -10.86 24.12
C GLU A 420 -1.13 -9.46 24.03
N LEU A 421 0.14 -9.36 24.45
CA LEU A 421 0.91 -8.11 24.36
C LEU A 421 1.15 -7.68 22.91
N LEU A 422 1.50 -8.63 22.03
CA LEU A 422 1.70 -8.37 20.61
C LEU A 422 0.42 -7.94 19.91
N GLU A 423 -0.72 -8.53 20.23
CA GLU A 423 -2.02 -8.12 19.70
C GLU A 423 -2.39 -6.71 20.17
N THR A 424 -2.11 -6.37 21.42
CA THR A 424 -2.33 -5.02 21.95
C THR A 424 -1.47 -4.00 21.21
N LEU A 425 -0.20 -4.31 21.01
CA LEU A 425 0.71 -3.44 20.26
C LEU A 425 0.29 -3.31 18.78
N LYS A 426 -0.15 -4.41 18.18
CA LYS A 426 -0.67 -4.43 16.81
C LYS A 426 -1.88 -3.50 16.66
N LYS A 427 -2.84 -3.55 17.58
CA LYS A 427 -4.00 -2.64 17.60
C LYS A 427 -3.58 -1.17 17.70
N ALA A 428 -2.60 -0.87 18.52
CA ALA A 428 -2.07 0.48 18.68
C ALA A 428 -1.35 1.00 17.43
N CYS A 429 -0.88 0.09 16.55
CA CYS A 429 -0.24 0.42 15.28
C CYS A 429 -1.21 0.45 14.10
N HIS A 430 -2.51 0.25 14.32
CA HIS A 430 -3.50 0.35 13.24
C HIS A 430 -3.56 1.77 12.67
N VAL A 431 -3.66 1.85 11.35
CA VAL A 431 -3.75 3.12 10.60
C VAL A 431 -5.17 3.69 10.65
N ILE A 432 -6.14 2.84 10.89
CA ILE A 432 -7.57 3.20 11.00
C ILE A 432 -7.92 3.19 12.48
N ASP A 433 -8.23 4.35 13.03
CA ASP A 433 -8.89 4.43 14.33
C ASP A 433 -10.31 3.89 14.18
N ILE A 434 -10.59 2.77 14.88
CA ILE A 434 -11.92 2.12 14.89
C ILE A 434 -12.79 2.79 15.93
#